data_15af53f12567e7050144bac07396373f
#
_entry.id   15af53f12567e7050144bac07396373f
#
_cell.length_a   1.000
_cell.length_b   1.000
_cell.length_c   1.000
_cell.angle_alpha   90.00
_cell.angle_beta   90.00
_cell.angle_gamma   90.00
#
_symmetry.space_group_name_H-M   'P 1'
#
loop_
_entity.id
_entity.type
_entity.pdbx_description
1 polymer ?
#
loop_
_entity_poly.entity_id
_entity_poly.type
_entity_poly.pdbx_seq_one_letter_code
_entity_poly.pdbx_strand_id
1 'polypeptide(L)'
;MSGPEPESLYEAVGGEPTFRRIVARFYAEVARDEVLRPVYPEEDLGPAEERFRLFLMQYWGGPHTYSDQRGHPRLRMRHAPFKIGPIERDAWLRCMRIAVDEEKLDEPHRAQLWEYLEMAANSMMNSWM
;
A
#
# COMPACT_ATOMS: atom_id res chain seq x y z
N MET A 1 -17.32 18.86 27.24
CA MET A 1 -16.76 17.51 27.13
C MET A 1 -16.84 17.05 25.69
N SER A 2 -15.74 16.63 25.18
CA SER A 2 -15.73 16.06 23.83
C SER A 2 -16.32 14.66 23.88
N GLY A 3 -17.04 14.26 22.83
CA GLY A 3 -17.47 12.89 22.65
C GLY A 3 -16.26 11.98 22.38
N PRO A 4 -16.51 10.68 22.13
CA PRO A 4 -15.41 9.79 21.73
C PRO A 4 -14.74 10.30 20.46
N GLU A 5 -13.44 10.12 20.36
CA GLU A 5 -12.71 10.51 19.16
C GLU A 5 -13.21 9.74 17.95
N PRO A 6 -13.21 10.36 16.76
CA PRO A 6 -13.58 9.65 15.55
C PRO A 6 -12.71 8.41 15.36
N GLU A 7 -13.31 7.33 14.93
CA GLU A 7 -12.61 6.11 14.61
C GLU A 7 -11.68 6.35 13.41
N SER A 8 -10.43 5.89 13.49
CA SER A 8 -9.51 5.98 12.36
C SER A 8 -9.95 5.03 11.25
N LEU A 9 -9.49 5.29 10.02
CA LEU A 9 -9.77 4.37 8.92
C LEU A 9 -9.22 2.98 9.26
N TYR A 10 -8.04 2.92 9.89
CA TYR A 10 -7.43 1.68 10.32
C TYR A 10 -8.41 0.85 11.17
N GLU A 11 -9.00 1.48 12.19
CA GLU A 11 -9.96 0.78 13.05
C GLU A 11 -11.26 0.46 12.32
N ALA A 12 -11.74 1.42 11.53
CA ALA A 12 -13.03 1.29 10.84
C ALA A 12 -13.08 0.12 9.88
N VAL A 13 -11.97 -0.23 9.23
CA VAL A 13 -11.94 -1.32 8.26
C VAL A 13 -11.54 -2.68 8.88
N GLY A 14 -11.25 -2.71 10.18
CA GLY A 14 -10.96 -3.97 10.87
C GLY A 14 -9.53 -4.15 11.36
N GLY A 15 -8.71 -3.11 11.31
CA GLY A 15 -7.38 -3.11 11.91
C GLY A 15 -6.36 -4.00 11.19
N GLU A 16 -5.40 -4.51 11.94
CA GLU A 16 -4.27 -5.28 11.40
C GLU A 16 -4.69 -6.44 10.50
N PRO A 17 -5.67 -7.29 10.85
CA PRO A 17 -6.01 -8.41 9.97
C PRO A 17 -6.44 -7.98 8.57
N THR A 18 -7.16 -6.88 8.44
CA THR A 18 -7.60 -6.37 7.15
C THR A 18 -6.42 -5.91 6.31
N PHE A 19 -5.52 -5.13 6.90
CA PHE A 19 -4.32 -4.65 6.18
C PHE A 19 -3.40 -5.82 5.83
N ARG A 20 -3.28 -6.82 6.70
CA ARG A 20 -2.50 -8.01 6.41
C ARG A 20 -3.04 -8.73 5.17
N ARG A 21 -4.36 -8.91 5.08
CA ARG A 21 -4.96 -9.59 3.93
C ARG A 21 -4.80 -8.79 2.65
N ILE A 22 -5.02 -7.47 2.70
CA ILE A 22 -4.86 -6.61 1.52
C ILE A 22 -3.44 -6.71 0.98
N VAL A 23 -2.45 -6.53 1.84
CA VAL A 23 -1.05 -6.51 1.43
C VAL A 23 -0.58 -7.89 0.97
N ALA A 24 -1.03 -8.96 1.65
CA ALA A 24 -0.71 -10.33 1.23
C ALA A 24 -1.28 -10.63 -0.17
N ARG A 25 -2.52 -10.24 -0.41
CA ARG A 25 -3.15 -10.46 -1.72
C ARG A 25 -2.48 -9.63 -2.81
N PHE A 26 -2.12 -8.39 -2.50
CA PHE A 26 -1.38 -7.54 -3.43
C PHE A 26 -0.07 -8.22 -3.86
N TYR A 27 0.74 -8.69 -2.92
CA TYR A 27 2.01 -9.32 -3.26
C TYR A 27 1.84 -10.69 -3.93
N ALA A 28 0.74 -11.39 -3.68
CA ALA A 28 0.44 -12.60 -4.44
C ALA A 28 0.23 -12.28 -5.92
N GLU A 29 -0.39 -11.14 -6.22
CA GLU A 29 -0.53 -10.69 -7.61
C GLU A 29 0.78 -10.18 -8.19
N VAL A 30 1.57 -9.43 -7.40
CA VAL A 30 2.89 -8.95 -7.82
C VAL A 30 3.78 -10.11 -8.25
N ALA A 31 3.77 -11.19 -7.49
CA ALA A 31 4.62 -12.36 -7.76
C ALA A 31 4.35 -12.99 -9.14
N ARG A 32 3.14 -12.77 -9.67
CA ARG A 32 2.72 -13.35 -10.96
C ARG A 32 2.62 -12.32 -12.08
N ASP A 33 2.87 -11.04 -11.78
CA ASP A 33 2.72 -9.98 -12.76
C ASP A 33 4.02 -9.77 -13.53
N GLU A 34 3.97 -9.96 -14.85
CA GLU A 34 5.16 -9.88 -15.70
C GLU A 34 5.77 -8.48 -15.73
N VAL A 35 4.96 -7.45 -15.56
CA VAL A 35 5.43 -6.07 -15.57
C VAL A 35 5.98 -5.67 -14.20
N LEU A 36 5.28 -6.02 -13.14
CA LEU A 36 5.60 -5.52 -11.81
C LEU A 36 6.63 -6.36 -11.06
N ARG A 37 6.63 -7.68 -11.23
CA ARG A 37 7.58 -8.54 -10.52
C ARG A 37 9.04 -8.11 -10.69
N PRO A 38 9.50 -7.76 -11.91
CA PRO A 38 10.90 -7.34 -12.09
C PRO A 38 11.28 -6.04 -11.40
N VAL A 39 10.31 -5.21 -11.01
CA VAL A 39 10.59 -3.96 -10.29
C VAL A 39 11.11 -4.26 -8.87
N TYR A 40 10.75 -5.40 -8.32
CA TYR A 40 11.19 -5.83 -6.99
C TYR A 40 12.43 -6.70 -7.15
N PRO A 41 13.61 -6.24 -6.68
CA PRO A 41 14.87 -6.99 -6.89
C PRO A 41 14.99 -8.22 -6.01
N GLU A 42 14.24 -8.29 -4.90
CA GLU A 42 14.34 -9.39 -3.95
C GLU A 42 13.66 -10.65 -4.49
N GLU A 43 14.27 -11.82 -4.30
CA GLU A 43 13.62 -13.09 -4.60
C GLU A 43 12.46 -13.35 -3.64
N ASP A 44 12.68 -13.05 -2.35
CA ASP A 44 11.68 -13.21 -1.30
C ASP A 44 10.96 -11.88 -1.09
N LEU A 45 9.67 -11.85 -1.40
CA LEU A 45 8.86 -10.65 -1.22
C LEU A 45 8.35 -10.45 0.22
N GLY A 46 8.60 -11.39 1.12
CA GLY A 46 8.15 -11.33 2.51
C GLY A 46 8.55 -10.05 3.23
N PRO A 47 9.84 -9.66 3.20
CA PRO A 47 10.25 -8.41 3.85
C PRO A 47 9.58 -7.17 3.24
N ALA A 48 9.40 -7.12 1.92
CA ALA A 48 8.70 -6.01 1.27
C ALA A 48 7.23 -5.95 1.69
N GLU A 49 6.59 -7.11 1.77
CA GLU A 49 5.21 -7.23 2.24
C GLU A 49 5.05 -6.70 3.66
N GLU A 50 5.96 -7.08 4.55
CA GLU A 50 5.93 -6.61 5.93
C GLU A 50 6.11 -5.09 6.02
N ARG A 51 7.09 -4.54 5.30
CA ARG A 51 7.34 -3.09 5.28
C ARG A 51 6.12 -2.32 4.81
N PHE A 52 5.49 -2.78 3.73
CA PHE A 52 4.33 -2.10 3.16
C PHE A 52 3.14 -2.18 4.11
N ARG A 53 2.90 -3.33 4.72
CA ARG A 53 1.83 -3.50 5.71
C ARG A 53 2.02 -2.52 6.87
N LEU A 54 3.20 -2.48 7.45
CA LEU A 54 3.48 -1.60 8.58
C LEU A 54 3.32 -0.13 8.20
N PHE A 55 3.75 0.24 6.99
CA PHE A 55 3.59 1.60 6.51
C PHE A 55 2.12 1.98 6.35
N LEU A 56 1.32 1.15 5.70
CA LEU A 56 -0.10 1.45 5.49
C LEU A 56 -0.85 1.52 6.82
N MET A 57 -0.58 0.60 7.74
CA MET A 57 -1.21 0.62 9.04
C MET A 57 -0.94 1.94 9.76
N GLN A 58 0.31 2.38 9.78
CA GLN A 58 0.67 3.64 10.42
C GLN A 58 0.02 4.83 9.73
N TYR A 59 0.03 4.86 8.40
CA TYR A 59 -0.55 5.97 7.66
C TYR A 59 -2.03 6.17 7.99
N TRP A 60 -2.77 5.10 8.19
CA TRP A 60 -4.21 5.14 8.41
C TRP A 60 -4.63 5.13 9.88
N GLY A 61 -3.71 5.41 10.78
CA GLY A 61 -4.01 5.60 12.20
C GLY A 61 -3.72 4.43 13.10
N GLY A 62 -3.01 3.42 12.60
CA GLY A 62 -2.58 2.27 13.40
C GLY A 62 -1.25 2.51 14.09
N PRO A 63 -0.59 1.41 14.53
CA PRO A 63 0.67 1.51 15.26
C PRO A 63 1.78 2.20 14.46
N HIS A 64 2.69 2.89 15.17
CA HIS A 64 3.81 3.61 14.57
C HIS A 64 5.06 2.73 14.40
N THR A 65 4.87 1.43 14.26
CA THR A 65 5.95 0.46 14.14
C THR A 65 6.88 0.77 12.97
N TYR A 66 6.32 1.21 11.83
CA TYR A 66 7.14 1.53 10.66
C TYR A 66 8.16 2.62 10.99
N SER A 67 7.73 3.76 11.52
CA SER A 67 8.64 4.87 11.81
C SER A 67 9.61 4.54 12.94
N ASP A 68 9.19 3.71 13.91
CA ASP A 68 10.08 3.26 14.98
C ASP A 68 11.24 2.44 14.44
N GLN A 69 11.00 1.62 13.41
CA GLN A 69 12.02 0.77 12.80
C GLN A 69 12.81 1.45 11.70
N ARG A 70 12.18 2.34 10.92
CA ARG A 70 12.76 2.83 9.66
C ARG A 70 12.80 4.36 9.54
N GLY A 71 12.22 5.10 10.48
CA GLY A 71 12.13 6.55 10.42
C GLY A 71 11.12 7.03 9.39
N HIS A 72 11.36 8.21 8.81
CA HIS A 72 10.47 8.80 7.82
C HIS A 72 10.37 7.92 6.58
N PRO A 73 9.17 7.70 6.02
CA PRO A 73 9.01 6.82 4.84
C PRO A 73 9.83 7.19 3.62
N ARG A 74 9.92 8.49 3.27
CA ARG A 74 10.69 8.98 2.13
C ARG A 74 10.43 8.16 0.86
N LEU A 75 9.16 7.98 0.53
CA LEU A 75 8.74 7.04 -0.51
C LEU A 75 9.36 7.35 -1.88
N ARG A 76 9.36 8.62 -2.30
CA ARG A 76 9.91 8.97 -3.61
C ARG A 76 11.40 8.69 -3.70
N MET A 77 12.14 9.00 -2.63
CA MET A 77 13.57 8.76 -2.58
C MET A 77 13.88 7.26 -2.64
N ARG A 78 13.12 6.46 -1.91
CA ARG A 78 13.33 5.00 -1.87
C ARG A 78 12.97 4.33 -3.19
N HIS A 79 12.10 4.93 -4.00
CA HIS A 79 11.71 4.40 -5.30
C HIS A 79 12.54 4.97 -6.45
N ALA A 80 13.36 5.98 -6.21
CA ALA A 80 14.15 6.63 -7.26
C ALA A 80 15.06 5.67 -8.03
N PRO A 81 15.67 4.64 -7.43
CA PRO A 81 16.50 3.69 -8.17
C PRO A 81 15.74 2.83 -9.19
N PHE A 82 14.41 2.79 -9.13
CA PHE A 82 13.60 1.93 -9.99
C PHE A 82 12.90 2.76 -11.06
N LYS A 83 12.79 2.20 -12.27
CA LYS A 83 12.03 2.85 -13.33
C LYS A 83 10.55 2.61 -13.09
N ILE A 84 9.80 3.67 -12.81
CA ILE A 84 8.35 3.61 -12.59
C ILE A 84 7.68 4.56 -13.58
N GLY A 85 7.22 4.01 -14.68
CA GLY A 85 6.47 4.74 -15.70
C GLY A 85 4.99 4.39 -15.65
N PRO A 86 4.21 4.82 -16.66
CA PRO A 86 2.78 4.53 -16.71
C PRO A 86 2.44 3.04 -16.72
N ILE A 87 3.26 2.21 -17.36
CA ILE A 87 3.02 0.78 -17.44
C ILE A 87 3.16 0.13 -16.06
N GLU A 88 4.22 0.47 -15.32
CA GLU A 88 4.45 -0.04 -13.98
C GLU A 88 3.38 0.47 -13.01
N ARG A 89 3.02 1.77 -13.11
CA ARG A 89 1.95 2.33 -12.29
C ARG A 89 0.63 1.60 -12.52
N ASP A 90 0.27 1.37 -13.78
CA ASP A 90 -1.00 0.70 -14.11
C ASP A 90 -1.01 -0.74 -13.61
N ALA A 91 0.11 -1.44 -13.71
CA ALA A 91 0.23 -2.80 -13.19
C ALA A 91 0.07 -2.81 -11.66
N TRP A 92 0.69 -1.85 -10.97
CA TRP A 92 0.57 -1.72 -9.51
C TRP A 92 -0.88 -1.50 -9.10
N LEU A 93 -1.56 -0.58 -9.78
CA LEU A 93 -2.96 -0.28 -9.47
C LEU A 93 -3.87 -1.47 -9.76
N ARG A 94 -3.60 -2.23 -10.82
CA ARG A 94 -4.36 -3.44 -11.13
C ARG A 94 -4.23 -4.47 -10.01
N CYS A 95 -3.01 -4.73 -9.56
CA CYS A 95 -2.76 -5.68 -8.47
C CYS A 95 -3.41 -5.21 -7.17
N MET A 96 -3.29 -3.92 -6.88
CA MET A 96 -3.87 -3.35 -5.65
C MET A 96 -5.39 -3.37 -5.68
N ARG A 97 -5.99 -3.12 -6.85
CA ARG A 97 -7.44 -3.13 -6.97
C ARG A 97 -8.04 -4.50 -6.65
N ILE A 98 -7.40 -5.55 -7.14
CA ILE A 98 -7.82 -6.91 -6.81
C ILE A 98 -7.79 -7.12 -5.30
N ALA A 99 -6.71 -6.69 -4.65
CA ALA A 99 -6.54 -6.87 -3.22
C ALA A 99 -7.59 -6.11 -2.40
N VAL A 100 -7.84 -4.85 -2.75
CA VAL A 100 -8.82 -4.01 -2.05
C VAL A 100 -10.24 -4.52 -2.27
N ASP A 101 -10.58 -4.89 -3.50
CA ASP A 101 -11.93 -5.33 -3.83
C ASP A 101 -12.31 -6.63 -3.13
N GLU A 102 -11.35 -7.52 -2.87
CA GLU A 102 -11.63 -8.76 -2.14
C GLU A 102 -12.07 -8.52 -0.70
N GLU A 103 -11.66 -7.42 -0.08
CA GLU A 103 -12.05 -7.12 1.30
C GLU A 103 -13.47 -6.59 1.43
N LYS A 104 -14.08 -6.14 0.34
CA LYS A 104 -15.45 -5.63 0.31
C LYS A 104 -15.71 -4.57 1.37
N LEU A 105 -14.78 -3.60 1.44
CA LEU A 105 -14.87 -2.53 2.43
C LEU A 105 -16.09 -1.64 2.18
N ASP A 106 -16.67 -1.14 3.27
CA ASP A 106 -17.79 -0.22 3.20
C ASP A 106 -17.35 1.17 2.76
N GLU A 107 -18.25 1.87 2.08
CA GLU A 107 -18.05 3.28 1.79
C GLU A 107 -18.36 4.13 3.05
N PRO A 108 -17.69 5.27 3.26
CA PRO A 108 -16.73 5.91 2.34
C PRO A 108 -15.29 5.41 2.49
N HIS A 109 -15.04 4.45 3.34
CA HIS A 109 -13.68 4.00 3.67
C HIS A 109 -12.95 3.44 2.46
N ARG A 110 -13.65 2.65 1.64
CA ARG A 110 -13.07 2.10 0.42
C ARG A 110 -12.62 3.20 -0.52
N ALA A 111 -13.45 4.21 -0.74
CA ALA A 111 -13.12 5.32 -1.62
C ALA A 111 -11.93 6.12 -1.10
N GLN A 112 -11.87 6.36 0.21
CA GLN A 112 -10.76 7.08 0.83
C GLN A 112 -9.44 6.33 0.67
N LEU A 113 -9.46 5.03 0.93
CA LEU A 113 -8.27 4.20 0.79
C LEU A 113 -7.81 4.16 -0.67
N TRP A 114 -8.74 3.95 -1.60
CA TRP A 114 -8.41 3.86 -3.01
C TRP A 114 -7.86 5.17 -3.57
N GLU A 115 -8.46 6.29 -3.20
CA GLU A 115 -7.99 7.60 -3.63
C GLU A 115 -6.54 7.86 -3.19
N TYR A 116 -6.22 7.48 -1.96
CA TYR A 116 -4.84 7.58 -1.47
C TYR A 116 -3.89 6.69 -2.26
N LEU A 117 -4.26 5.43 -2.48
CA LEU A 117 -3.41 4.48 -3.20
C LEU A 117 -3.16 4.93 -4.64
N GLU A 118 -4.17 5.48 -5.29
CA GLU A 118 -4.04 6.01 -6.64
C GLU A 118 -3.11 7.22 -6.67
N MET A 119 -3.29 8.14 -5.74
CA MET A 119 -2.41 9.31 -5.61
C MET A 119 -0.97 8.89 -5.34
N ALA A 120 -0.77 7.92 -4.45
CA ALA A 120 0.56 7.44 -4.11
C ALA A 120 1.25 6.80 -5.32
N ALA A 121 0.53 5.98 -6.08
CA ALA A 121 1.07 5.35 -7.28
C ALA A 121 1.50 6.41 -8.31
N ASN A 122 0.67 7.43 -8.52
CA ASN A 122 1.01 8.52 -9.43
C ASN A 122 2.23 9.29 -8.95
N SER A 123 2.36 9.51 -7.65
CA SER A 123 3.49 10.28 -7.10
C SER A 123 4.82 9.52 -7.14
N MET A 124 4.79 8.20 -7.26
CA MET A 124 6.00 7.39 -7.36
C MET A 124 6.54 7.31 -8.80
N MET A 125 5.78 7.76 -9.79
CA MET A 125 6.24 7.76 -11.18
C MET A 125 7.47 8.64 -11.33
N ASN A 126 8.49 8.12 -12.03
CA ASN A 126 9.73 8.83 -12.30
C ASN A 126 10.19 8.67 -13.76
N SER A 127 9.32 8.15 -14.61
CA SER A 127 9.58 7.96 -16.03
C SER A 127 8.28 8.15 -16.80
N TRP A 128 8.38 8.67 -18.03
CA TRP A 128 7.22 8.84 -18.91
C TRP A 128 7.08 7.71 -19.94
N MET A 129 7.99 6.72 -19.87
CA MET A 129 7.99 5.60 -20.82
C MET A 129 8.03 4.28 -20.10
#